data_09a293f67a45b8f8ff70006c172e4ae7
#
_entry.id   09a293f67a45b8f8ff70006c172e4ae7
#
_cell.length_a   1.000
_cell.length_b   1.000
_cell.length_c   1.000
_cell.angle_alpha   90.00
_cell.angle_beta   90.00
_cell.angle_gamma   90.00
#
_symmetry.space_group_name_H-M   'P 1'
#
loop_
_entity.id
_entity.type
_entity.pdbx_description
1 polymer ?
#
loop_
_entity_poly.entity_id
_entity_poly.type
_entity_poly.pdbx_seq_one_letter_code
_entity_poly.pdbx_strand_id
1 'polypeptide(L)'
;MYKNNRREQLYKAAFRLFLTRQYDSVSISDIEKEANMTRGAITYYAGSKLNLFHEVVKHYLVDKLNLKHKITSTSFESLLDFINKYVDGCQHTMAGICSIMSEVPVCNVSRYYISLILEISSYFPDLHESYLENRNKELAIWIAQINKAIENKEIKNDIDIVNTAKHFICIFYGQAYLDSLSMGLNTVELRSQMVSLYKLLKI
;
A
#
# COMPACT_ATOMS: atom_id res chain seq x y z
N MET A 1 5.80 28.43 2.75
CA MET A 1 6.30 27.41 3.68
C MET A 1 5.30 27.07 4.81
N TYR A 2 4.71 28.02 5.52
CA TYR A 2 3.74 27.79 6.62
C TYR A 2 2.45 27.07 6.21
N LYS A 3 1.90 27.37 5.04
CA LYS A 3 0.63 26.81 4.53
C LYS A 3 0.72 25.30 4.24
N ASN A 4 1.85 24.83 3.72
CA ASN A 4 2.08 23.41 3.44
C ASN A 4 2.22 22.56 4.73
N ASN A 5 2.80 23.12 5.78
CA ASN A 5 3.00 22.41 7.04
C ASN A 5 1.65 22.14 7.77
N ARG A 6 0.71 23.11 7.76
CA ARG A 6 -0.60 22.94 8.39
C ARG A 6 -1.50 21.96 7.63
N ARG A 7 -1.46 21.96 6.28
CA ARG A 7 -2.21 20.99 5.49
C ARG A 7 -1.70 19.56 5.75
N GLU A 8 -0.42 19.38 5.80
CA GLU A 8 0.22 18.07 6.11
C GLU A 8 -0.14 17.62 7.54
N GLN A 9 -0.16 18.53 8.50
CA GLN A 9 -0.60 18.23 9.87
C GLN A 9 -2.05 17.74 9.89
N LEU A 10 -2.97 18.44 9.20
CA LEU A 10 -4.36 18.03 9.07
C LEU A 10 -4.49 16.67 8.41
N TYR A 11 -3.75 16.43 7.34
CA TYR A 11 -3.78 15.15 6.60
C TYR A 11 -3.32 13.98 7.46
N LYS A 12 -2.22 14.13 8.19
CA LYS A 12 -1.73 13.09 9.10
C LYS A 12 -2.74 12.79 10.22
N ALA A 13 -3.30 13.82 10.83
CA ALA A 13 -4.29 13.66 11.87
C ALA A 13 -5.57 12.96 11.35
N ALA A 14 -6.09 13.40 10.21
CA ALA A 14 -7.24 12.77 9.58
C ALA A 14 -6.95 11.31 9.16
N PHE A 15 -5.75 11.05 8.60
CA PHE A 15 -5.35 9.68 8.22
C PHE A 15 -5.30 8.74 9.44
N ARG A 16 -4.74 9.18 10.58
CA ARG A 16 -4.74 8.38 11.81
C ARG A 16 -6.14 7.99 12.25
N LEU A 17 -7.07 8.94 12.21
CA LEU A 17 -8.47 8.69 12.59
C LEU A 17 -9.15 7.73 11.61
N PHE A 18 -9.06 7.99 10.31
CA PHE A 18 -9.70 7.16 9.28
C PHE A 18 -9.06 5.77 9.14
N LEU A 19 -7.80 5.62 9.48
CA LEU A 19 -7.16 4.30 9.48
C LEU A 19 -7.63 3.45 10.67
N THR A 20 -7.89 4.06 11.82
CA THR A 20 -8.25 3.34 13.06
C THR A 20 -9.74 3.22 13.31
N ARG A 21 -10.57 4.00 12.60
CA ARG A 21 -12.03 4.05 12.76
C ARG A 21 -12.69 4.11 11.40
N GLN A 22 -13.89 3.54 11.29
CA GLN A 22 -14.72 3.66 10.09
C GLN A 22 -15.05 5.14 9.80
N TYR A 23 -15.19 5.49 8.53
CA TYR A 23 -15.49 6.86 8.09
C TYR A 23 -16.64 7.51 8.86
N ASP A 24 -17.76 6.79 9.03
CA ASP A 24 -18.94 7.34 9.70
C ASP A 24 -18.72 7.59 11.19
N SER A 25 -17.82 6.86 11.82
CA SER A 25 -17.48 6.99 13.25
C SER A 25 -16.52 8.16 13.54
N VAL A 26 -15.98 8.82 12.52
CA VAL A 26 -15.09 9.98 12.68
C VAL A 26 -15.89 11.25 12.49
N SER A 27 -15.95 12.10 13.51
CA SER A 27 -16.58 13.42 13.44
C SER A 27 -15.56 14.54 13.07
N ILE A 28 -16.07 15.68 12.59
CA ILE A 28 -15.20 16.87 12.40
C ILE A 28 -14.57 17.30 13.73
N SER A 29 -15.29 17.17 14.85
CA SER A 29 -14.75 17.51 16.17
C SER A 29 -13.60 16.59 16.60
N ASP A 30 -13.60 15.31 16.19
CA ASP A 30 -12.46 14.44 16.42
C ASP A 30 -11.23 14.91 15.62
N ILE A 31 -11.46 15.32 14.36
CA ILE A 31 -10.40 15.85 13.49
C ILE A 31 -9.85 17.17 14.04
N GLU A 32 -10.71 18.07 14.56
CA GLU A 32 -10.31 19.32 15.20
C GLU A 32 -9.34 19.06 16.36
N LYS A 33 -9.69 18.12 17.23
CA LYS A 33 -8.88 17.74 18.39
C LYS A 33 -7.55 17.13 17.98
N GLU A 34 -7.59 16.12 17.09
CA GLU A 34 -6.42 15.38 16.64
C GLU A 34 -5.43 16.26 15.86
N ALA A 35 -5.96 17.15 15.00
CA ALA A 35 -5.16 18.08 14.23
C ALA A 35 -4.72 19.34 15.01
N ASN A 36 -5.28 19.57 16.19
CA ASN A 36 -5.16 20.84 16.92
C ASN A 36 -5.49 22.06 16.02
N MET A 37 -6.66 21.99 15.37
CA MET A 37 -7.16 23.01 14.44
C MET A 37 -8.62 23.33 14.69
N THR A 38 -9.04 24.55 14.33
CA THR A 38 -10.45 24.93 14.37
C THR A 38 -11.20 24.39 13.16
N ARG A 39 -12.53 24.25 13.31
CA ARG A 39 -13.44 23.83 12.22
C ARG A 39 -13.29 24.71 10.98
N GLY A 40 -13.16 26.01 11.16
CA GLY A 40 -12.93 26.95 10.06
C GLY A 40 -11.64 26.68 9.29
N ALA A 41 -10.56 26.30 9.98
CA ALA A 41 -9.32 25.92 9.33
C ALA A 41 -9.46 24.61 8.54
N ILE A 42 -10.16 23.60 9.09
CA ILE A 42 -10.42 22.33 8.39
C ILE A 42 -11.25 22.60 7.12
N THR A 43 -12.32 23.37 7.23
CA THR A 43 -13.16 23.74 6.09
C THR A 43 -12.36 24.50 5.02
N TYR A 44 -11.46 25.37 5.44
CA TYR A 44 -10.60 26.11 4.51
C TYR A 44 -9.65 25.22 3.72
N TYR A 45 -9.07 24.17 4.37
CA TYR A 45 -8.10 23.27 3.72
C TYR A 45 -8.76 22.16 2.93
N ALA A 46 -9.89 21.64 3.35
CA ALA A 46 -10.48 20.42 2.81
C ALA A 46 -11.95 20.56 2.35
N GLY A 47 -12.65 21.64 2.68
CA GLY A 47 -14.05 21.87 2.32
C GLY A 47 -15.02 21.03 3.13
N SER A 48 -14.96 19.70 3.06
CA SER A 48 -15.83 18.77 3.75
C SER A 48 -15.07 17.58 4.35
N LYS A 49 -15.72 16.83 5.27
CA LYS A 49 -15.18 15.57 5.81
C LYS A 49 -14.96 14.55 4.70
N LEU A 50 -15.92 14.45 3.76
CA LEU A 50 -15.84 13.53 2.64
C LEU A 50 -14.65 13.85 1.73
N ASN A 51 -14.49 15.12 1.37
CA ASN A 51 -13.37 15.54 0.53
C ASN A 51 -12.02 15.30 1.23
N LEU A 52 -11.94 15.60 2.54
CA LEU A 52 -10.76 15.31 3.36
C LEU A 52 -10.44 13.82 3.37
N PHE A 53 -11.45 12.96 3.54
CA PHE A 53 -11.28 11.51 3.47
C PHE A 53 -10.71 11.08 2.12
N HIS A 54 -11.31 11.51 1.01
CA HIS A 54 -10.83 11.18 -0.34
C HIS A 54 -9.38 11.61 -0.56
N GLU A 55 -9.03 12.85 -0.21
CA GLU A 55 -7.67 13.38 -0.39
C GLU A 55 -6.64 12.62 0.45
N VAL A 56 -6.98 12.32 1.69
CA VAL A 56 -6.08 11.66 2.64
C VAL A 56 -5.88 10.19 2.29
N VAL A 57 -6.96 9.48 1.97
CA VAL A 57 -6.89 8.06 1.56
C VAL A 57 -6.15 7.93 0.22
N LYS A 58 -6.43 8.80 -0.73
CA LYS A 58 -5.68 8.83 -1.99
C LYS A 58 -4.19 9.04 -1.73
N HIS A 59 -3.83 10.03 -0.96
CA HIS A 59 -2.44 10.40 -0.68
C HIS A 59 -1.65 9.33 0.09
N TYR A 60 -2.21 8.81 1.17
CA TYR A 60 -1.48 7.90 2.07
C TYR A 60 -1.69 6.41 1.76
N LEU A 61 -2.80 6.05 1.12
CA LEU A 61 -3.10 4.67 0.77
C LEU A 61 -2.88 4.43 -0.73
N VAL A 62 -3.72 5.03 -1.59
CA VAL A 62 -3.79 4.68 -3.01
C VAL A 62 -2.50 5.03 -3.75
N ASP A 63 -1.98 6.24 -3.57
CA ASP A 63 -0.75 6.68 -4.23
C ASP A 63 0.48 5.93 -3.73
N LYS A 64 0.53 5.58 -2.43
CA LYS A 64 1.62 4.79 -1.83
C LYS A 64 1.62 3.32 -2.26
N LEU A 65 0.47 2.79 -2.69
CA LEU A 65 0.37 1.45 -3.29
C LEU A 65 0.99 1.38 -4.69
N ASN A 66 1.18 2.51 -5.35
CA ASN A 66 1.81 2.55 -6.67
C ASN A 66 3.24 2.00 -6.56
N LEU A 67 3.55 0.99 -7.38
CA LEU A 67 4.87 0.36 -7.43
C LEU A 67 6.02 1.34 -7.67
N LYS A 68 5.76 2.47 -8.35
CA LYS A 68 6.77 3.54 -8.50
C LYS A 68 7.22 4.13 -7.16
N HIS A 69 6.41 4.06 -6.12
CA HIS A 69 6.78 4.48 -4.77
C HIS A 69 7.42 3.34 -3.97
N LYS A 70 7.02 2.09 -4.25
CA LYS A 70 7.62 0.90 -3.63
C LYS A 70 8.99 0.59 -4.24
N ILE A 71 9.13 0.73 -5.56
CA ILE A 71 10.34 0.36 -6.29
C ILE A 71 10.92 1.62 -6.94
N THR A 72 11.95 2.18 -6.33
CA THR A 72 12.65 3.38 -6.82
C THR A 72 13.59 3.10 -8.01
N SER A 73 13.92 1.81 -8.26
CA SER A 73 14.77 1.41 -9.38
C SER A 73 13.96 1.31 -10.67
N THR A 74 14.51 1.86 -11.75
CA THR A 74 13.94 1.76 -13.11
C THR A 74 14.46 0.56 -13.88
N SER A 75 15.52 -0.11 -13.40
CA SER A 75 16.13 -1.29 -14.01
C SER A 75 16.40 -2.36 -12.96
N PHE A 76 16.28 -3.61 -13.36
CA PHE A 76 16.54 -4.79 -12.55
C PHE A 76 17.49 -5.71 -13.32
N GLU A 77 18.45 -6.28 -12.60
CA GLU A 77 19.46 -7.19 -13.16
C GLU A 77 18.85 -8.56 -13.48
N SER A 78 17.91 -9.01 -12.65
CA SER A 78 17.25 -10.31 -12.74
C SER A 78 15.86 -10.27 -12.12
N LEU A 79 15.05 -11.31 -12.32
CA LEU A 79 13.78 -11.49 -11.62
C LEU A 79 13.99 -11.63 -10.11
N LEU A 80 15.08 -12.26 -9.69
CA LEU A 80 15.43 -12.36 -8.27
C LEU A 80 15.74 -10.97 -7.67
N ASP A 81 16.45 -10.10 -8.39
CA ASP A 81 16.72 -8.74 -7.97
C ASP A 81 15.41 -7.93 -7.86
N PHE A 82 14.50 -8.08 -8.84
CA PHE A 82 13.17 -7.47 -8.78
C PHE A 82 12.38 -7.93 -7.55
N ILE A 83 12.32 -9.25 -7.27
CA ILE A 83 11.64 -9.80 -6.09
C ILE A 83 12.19 -9.17 -4.81
N ASN A 84 13.50 -9.08 -4.65
CA ASN A 84 14.13 -8.50 -3.48
C ASN A 84 13.74 -7.03 -3.31
N LYS A 85 13.85 -6.23 -4.35
CA LYS A 85 13.49 -4.80 -4.34
C LYS A 85 11.98 -4.58 -4.11
N TYR A 86 11.13 -5.47 -4.63
CA TYR A 86 9.70 -5.44 -4.36
C TYR A 86 9.40 -5.63 -2.87
N VAL A 87 10.01 -6.62 -2.23
CA VAL A 87 9.82 -6.89 -0.78
C VAL A 87 10.39 -5.74 0.07
N ASP A 88 11.56 -5.19 -0.29
CA ASP A 88 12.13 -4.02 0.38
C ASP A 88 11.18 -2.81 0.28
N GLY A 89 10.55 -2.62 -0.88
CA GLY A 89 9.54 -1.60 -1.09
C GLY A 89 8.28 -1.79 -0.24
N CYS A 90 7.83 -3.03 -0.05
CA CYS A 90 6.73 -3.34 0.88
C CYS A 90 7.11 -2.98 2.31
N GLN A 91 8.31 -3.33 2.75
CA GLN A 91 8.83 -2.98 4.08
C GLN A 91 8.91 -1.46 4.28
N HIS A 92 9.44 -0.75 3.29
CA HIS A 92 9.55 0.72 3.33
C HIS A 92 8.17 1.40 3.40
N THR A 93 7.21 0.91 2.63
CA THR A 93 5.83 1.42 2.65
C THR A 93 5.19 1.23 4.02
N MET A 94 5.32 0.05 4.62
CA MET A 94 4.82 -0.22 5.97
C MET A 94 5.48 0.65 7.02
N ALA A 95 6.81 0.81 6.96
CA ALA A 95 7.54 1.69 7.88
C ALA A 95 7.05 3.15 7.78
N GLY A 96 6.76 3.63 6.57
CA GLY A 96 6.20 4.96 6.34
C GLY A 96 4.82 5.14 6.98
N ILE A 97 3.93 4.14 6.87
CA ILE A 97 2.61 4.19 7.52
C ILE A 97 2.77 4.11 9.05
N CYS A 98 3.61 3.21 9.56
CA CYS A 98 3.88 3.10 10.99
C CYS A 98 4.44 4.41 11.58
N SER A 99 5.25 5.16 10.83
CA SER A 99 5.77 6.45 11.29
C SER A 99 4.69 7.52 11.48
N ILE A 100 3.58 7.44 10.74
CA ILE A 100 2.41 8.30 10.92
C ILE A 100 1.60 7.85 12.13
N MET A 101 1.65 6.55 12.46
CA MET A 101 0.87 5.87 13.50
C MET A 101 1.69 5.64 14.78
N SER A 102 2.58 6.55 15.14
CA SER A 102 3.64 6.39 16.16
C SER A 102 3.17 5.83 17.52
N GLU A 103 1.89 5.96 17.87
CA GLU A 103 1.31 5.46 19.12
C GLU A 103 0.58 4.10 18.97
N VAL A 104 0.50 3.58 17.75
CA VAL A 104 -0.21 2.33 17.46
C VAL A 104 0.80 1.18 17.29
N PRO A 105 0.61 0.04 17.98
CA PRO A 105 1.45 -1.13 17.75
C PRO A 105 1.50 -1.54 16.28
N VAL A 106 2.68 -1.83 15.76
CA VAL A 106 2.93 -2.17 14.35
C VAL A 106 2.02 -3.30 13.83
N CYS A 107 1.74 -4.30 14.69
CA CYS A 107 0.83 -5.39 14.36
C CYS A 107 -0.60 -4.92 14.03
N ASN A 108 -1.06 -3.85 14.65
CA ASN A 108 -2.41 -3.32 14.41
C ASN A 108 -2.46 -2.47 13.12
N VAL A 109 -1.35 -1.84 12.72
CA VAL A 109 -1.29 -0.99 11.51
C VAL A 109 -1.65 -1.80 10.26
N SER A 110 -1.13 -3.01 10.10
CA SER A 110 -1.46 -3.88 8.96
C SER A 110 -2.95 -4.24 8.92
N ARG A 111 -3.55 -4.51 10.08
CA ARG A 111 -4.98 -4.81 10.21
C ARG A 111 -5.84 -3.62 9.81
N TYR A 112 -5.53 -2.45 10.33
CA TYR A 112 -6.24 -1.21 10.00
C TYR A 112 -6.12 -0.85 8.52
N TYR A 113 -4.94 -1.06 7.95
CA TYR A 113 -4.69 -0.84 6.53
C TYR A 113 -5.58 -1.71 5.63
N ILE A 114 -5.68 -3.01 5.93
CA ILE A 114 -6.57 -3.94 5.20
C ILE A 114 -8.04 -3.55 5.42
N SER A 115 -8.43 -3.21 6.64
CA SER A 115 -9.79 -2.76 6.95
C SER A 115 -10.19 -1.54 6.14
N LEU A 116 -9.30 -0.54 6.02
CA LEU A 116 -9.53 0.65 5.21
C LEU A 116 -9.65 0.32 3.71
N ILE A 117 -8.87 -0.62 3.18
CA ILE A 117 -9.03 -1.09 1.79
C ILE A 117 -10.41 -1.71 1.58
N LEU A 118 -10.89 -2.53 2.50
CA LEU A 118 -12.23 -3.14 2.41
C LEU A 118 -13.32 -2.08 2.51
N GLU A 119 -13.17 -1.08 3.36
CA GLU A 119 -14.12 0.02 3.49
C GLU A 119 -14.22 0.84 2.20
N ILE A 120 -13.09 1.24 1.61
CA ILE A 120 -13.11 1.99 0.34
C ILE A 120 -13.72 1.15 -0.80
N SER A 121 -13.46 -0.16 -0.81
CA SER A 121 -14.00 -1.06 -1.82
C SER A 121 -15.53 -1.21 -1.72
N SER A 122 -16.08 -1.07 -0.52
CA SER A 122 -17.51 -1.23 -0.26
C SER A 122 -18.31 0.07 -0.42
N TYR A 123 -17.71 1.22 -0.08
CA TYR A 123 -18.48 2.46 0.08
C TYR A 123 -17.94 3.66 -0.72
N PHE A 124 -16.76 3.55 -1.34
CA PHE A 124 -16.11 4.67 -2.05
C PHE A 124 -15.65 4.26 -3.45
N PRO A 125 -16.58 4.21 -4.44
CA PRO A 125 -16.30 3.67 -5.79
C PRO A 125 -15.09 4.32 -6.47
N ASP A 126 -14.90 5.63 -6.38
CA ASP A 126 -13.80 6.36 -7.03
C ASP A 126 -12.43 5.96 -6.46
N LEU A 127 -12.36 5.77 -5.15
CA LEU A 127 -11.15 5.29 -4.48
C LEU A 127 -10.90 3.81 -4.81
N HIS A 128 -11.95 3.02 -4.89
CA HIS A 128 -11.88 1.63 -5.28
C HIS A 128 -11.36 1.48 -6.72
N GLU A 129 -11.87 2.26 -7.67
CA GLU A 129 -11.39 2.29 -9.05
C GLU A 129 -9.91 2.63 -9.12
N SER A 130 -9.48 3.68 -8.43
CA SER A 130 -8.07 4.06 -8.33
C SER A 130 -7.19 2.96 -7.72
N TYR A 131 -7.71 2.22 -6.74
CA TYR A 131 -7.04 1.04 -6.18
C TYR A 131 -6.89 -0.08 -7.21
N LEU A 132 -7.97 -0.40 -7.95
CA LEU A 132 -7.94 -1.42 -9.00
C LEU A 132 -6.99 -1.06 -10.15
N GLU A 133 -6.94 0.20 -10.56
CA GLU A 133 -5.95 0.67 -11.54
C GLU A 133 -4.52 0.40 -11.09
N ASN A 134 -4.18 0.69 -9.83
CA ASN A 134 -2.85 0.41 -9.29
C ASN A 134 -2.54 -1.09 -9.26
N ARG A 135 -3.53 -1.94 -8.95
CA ARG A 135 -3.42 -3.39 -9.03
C ARG A 135 -3.11 -3.89 -10.44
N ASN A 136 -3.79 -3.32 -11.45
CA ASN A 136 -3.55 -3.67 -12.84
C ASN A 136 -2.15 -3.23 -13.30
N LYS A 137 -1.69 -2.05 -12.88
CA LYS A 137 -0.31 -1.57 -13.13
C LYS A 137 0.73 -2.50 -12.48
N GLU A 138 0.45 -2.97 -11.27
CA GLU A 138 1.31 -3.93 -10.57
C GLU A 138 1.42 -5.24 -11.34
N LEU A 139 0.30 -5.81 -11.79
CA LEU A 139 0.28 -7.03 -12.60
C LEU A 139 1.07 -6.85 -13.91
N ALA A 140 0.91 -5.73 -14.60
CA ALA A 140 1.63 -5.44 -15.84
C ALA A 140 3.17 -5.39 -15.61
N ILE A 141 3.62 -4.83 -14.48
CA ILE A 141 5.04 -4.80 -14.14
C ILE A 141 5.58 -6.22 -13.86
N TRP A 142 4.85 -7.04 -13.10
CA TRP A 142 5.24 -8.42 -12.87
C TRP A 142 5.35 -9.21 -14.18
N ILE A 143 4.36 -9.09 -15.09
CA ILE A 143 4.38 -9.70 -16.41
C ILE A 143 5.62 -9.26 -17.21
N ALA A 144 5.94 -7.97 -17.20
CA ALA A 144 7.11 -7.46 -17.92
C ALA A 144 8.44 -8.02 -17.36
N GLN A 145 8.57 -8.14 -16.02
CA GLN A 145 9.78 -8.72 -15.43
C GLN A 145 9.92 -10.21 -15.68
N ILE A 146 8.82 -10.96 -15.69
CA ILE A 146 8.82 -12.40 -16.04
C ILE A 146 9.20 -12.59 -17.51
N ASN A 147 8.65 -11.81 -18.44
CA ASN A 147 9.05 -11.85 -19.85
C ASN A 147 10.55 -11.60 -20.02
N LYS A 148 11.08 -10.54 -19.38
CA LYS A 148 12.49 -10.22 -19.41
C LYS A 148 13.36 -11.38 -18.87
N ALA A 149 12.93 -12.05 -17.82
CA ALA A 149 13.65 -13.20 -17.26
C ALA A 149 13.65 -14.41 -18.22
N ILE A 150 12.56 -14.63 -18.95
CA ILE A 150 12.50 -15.67 -20.01
C ILE A 150 13.46 -15.32 -21.16
N GLU A 151 13.42 -14.07 -21.65
CA GLU A 151 14.32 -13.58 -22.72
C GLU A 151 15.79 -13.75 -22.35
N ASN A 152 16.13 -13.47 -21.09
CA ASN A 152 17.47 -13.63 -20.54
C ASN A 152 17.84 -15.09 -20.20
N LYS A 153 16.97 -16.07 -20.43
CA LYS A 153 17.16 -17.47 -20.07
C LYS A 153 17.43 -17.69 -18.58
N GLU A 154 16.86 -16.81 -17.73
CA GLU A 154 16.95 -16.93 -16.28
C GLU A 154 15.96 -17.95 -15.74
N ILE A 155 14.78 -18.03 -16.37
CA ILE A 155 13.69 -18.93 -15.99
C ILE A 155 13.13 -19.67 -17.22
N LYS A 156 12.40 -20.76 -16.95
CA LYS A 156 11.74 -21.59 -17.96
C LYS A 156 10.78 -20.78 -18.83
N ASN A 157 10.63 -21.18 -20.08
CA ASN A 157 9.77 -20.51 -21.05
C ASN A 157 8.42 -21.24 -21.29
N ASP A 158 8.24 -22.42 -20.72
CA ASP A 158 7.03 -23.26 -20.80
C ASP A 158 6.04 -22.98 -19.64
N ILE A 159 5.93 -21.72 -19.23
CA ILE A 159 5.09 -21.30 -18.11
C ILE A 159 3.97 -20.37 -18.57
N ASP A 160 2.85 -20.37 -17.83
CA ASP A 160 1.82 -19.35 -17.97
C ASP A 160 2.26 -18.06 -17.28
N ILE A 161 2.71 -17.08 -18.08
CA ILE A 161 3.29 -15.82 -17.60
C ILE A 161 2.30 -15.04 -16.76
N VAL A 162 1.04 -14.97 -17.20
CA VAL A 162 -0.01 -14.17 -16.51
C VAL A 162 -0.35 -14.80 -15.16
N ASN A 163 -0.54 -16.12 -15.12
CA ASN A 163 -0.83 -16.80 -13.86
C ASN A 163 0.39 -16.82 -12.93
N THR A 164 1.60 -16.94 -13.46
CA THR A 164 2.83 -16.83 -12.67
C THR A 164 2.94 -15.44 -12.01
N ALA A 165 2.67 -14.37 -12.76
CA ALA A 165 2.62 -13.01 -12.21
C ALA A 165 1.55 -12.88 -11.10
N LYS A 166 0.36 -13.44 -11.32
CA LYS A 166 -0.70 -13.48 -10.30
C LYS A 166 -0.30 -14.26 -9.06
N HIS A 167 0.47 -15.36 -9.19
CA HIS A 167 0.96 -16.12 -8.03
C HIS A 167 1.86 -15.26 -7.15
N PHE A 168 2.81 -14.50 -7.70
CA PHE A 168 3.64 -13.58 -6.91
C PHE A 168 2.78 -12.54 -6.17
N ILE A 169 1.77 -11.98 -6.84
CA ILE A 169 0.85 -11.02 -6.23
C ILE A 169 0.02 -11.70 -5.12
N CYS A 170 -0.48 -12.91 -5.36
CA CYS A 170 -1.26 -13.66 -4.37
C CYS A 170 -0.42 -14.02 -3.13
N ILE A 171 0.87 -14.36 -3.29
CA ILE A 171 1.80 -14.57 -2.17
C ILE A 171 1.85 -13.32 -1.30
N PHE A 172 2.02 -12.13 -1.90
CA PHE A 172 2.06 -10.87 -1.13
C PHE A 172 0.75 -10.62 -0.38
N TYR A 173 -0.39 -10.66 -1.08
CA TYR A 173 -1.69 -10.35 -0.44
C TYR A 173 -2.12 -11.41 0.57
N GLY A 174 -1.83 -12.68 0.29
CA GLY A 174 -2.09 -13.79 1.20
C GLY A 174 -1.28 -13.66 2.49
N GLN A 175 0.03 -13.41 2.36
CA GLN A 175 0.91 -13.19 3.51
C GLN A 175 0.49 -11.93 4.29
N ALA A 176 0.22 -10.82 3.62
CA ALA A 176 -0.22 -9.59 4.27
C ALA A 176 -1.52 -9.77 5.04
N TYR A 177 -2.49 -10.53 4.48
CA TYR A 177 -3.74 -10.84 5.16
C TYR A 177 -3.51 -11.70 6.40
N LEU A 178 -2.79 -12.82 6.28
CA LEU A 178 -2.51 -13.73 7.40
C LEU A 178 -1.75 -13.01 8.52
N ASP A 179 -0.74 -12.23 8.18
CA ASP A 179 0.06 -11.48 9.14
C ASP A 179 -0.73 -10.36 9.83
N SER A 180 -1.74 -9.80 9.16
CA SER A 180 -2.63 -8.79 9.77
C SER A 180 -3.45 -9.35 10.93
N LEU A 181 -3.64 -10.67 10.97
CA LEU A 181 -4.33 -11.36 12.05
C LEU A 181 -3.41 -11.63 13.27
N SER A 182 -2.11 -11.39 13.14
CA SER A 182 -1.11 -11.66 14.17
C SER A 182 -0.19 -10.45 14.44
N MET A 183 1.04 -10.50 13.94
CA MET A 183 2.13 -9.57 14.31
C MET A 183 2.40 -8.46 13.28
N GLY A 184 1.62 -8.39 12.20
CA GLY A 184 1.87 -7.51 11.06
C GLY A 184 2.84 -8.12 10.04
N LEU A 185 2.95 -7.50 8.85
CA LEU A 185 3.62 -8.06 7.68
C LEU A 185 5.06 -8.52 7.98
N ASN A 186 5.30 -9.82 7.87
CA ASN A 186 6.60 -10.45 7.96
C ASN A 186 7.29 -10.47 6.58
N THR A 187 8.13 -9.49 6.32
CA THR A 187 8.83 -9.36 5.04
C THR A 187 9.93 -10.42 4.83
N VAL A 188 10.43 -11.03 5.90
CA VAL A 188 11.38 -12.14 5.79
C VAL A 188 10.68 -13.37 5.23
N GLU A 189 9.52 -13.72 5.78
CA GLU A 189 8.71 -14.84 5.29
C GLU A 189 8.18 -14.57 3.88
N LEU A 190 7.68 -13.36 3.61
CA LEU A 190 7.24 -12.96 2.27
C LEU A 190 8.35 -13.18 1.22
N ARG A 191 9.58 -12.76 1.55
CA ARG A 191 10.75 -12.96 0.69
C ARG A 191 11.05 -14.44 0.47
N SER A 192 11.03 -15.22 1.54
CA SER A 192 11.26 -16.66 1.49
C SER A 192 10.30 -17.37 0.54
N GLN A 193 9.00 -17.05 0.63
CA GLN A 193 7.96 -17.64 -0.23
C GLN A 193 8.12 -17.23 -1.70
N MET A 194 8.36 -15.93 -1.97
CA MET A 194 8.59 -15.46 -3.35
C MET A 194 9.85 -16.06 -3.97
N VAL A 195 10.94 -16.15 -3.20
CA VAL A 195 12.18 -16.80 -3.66
C VAL A 195 11.98 -18.29 -3.88
N SER A 196 11.15 -18.95 -3.08
CA SER A 196 10.82 -20.38 -3.29
C SER A 196 10.07 -20.59 -4.61
N LEU A 197 9.09 -19.75 -4.93
CA LEU A 197 8.42 -19.78 -6.23
C LEU A 197 9.42 -19.52 -7.38
N TYR A 198 10.27 -18.51 -7.25
CA TYR A 198 11.33 -18.22 -8.24
C TYR A 198 12.24 -19.44 -8.49
N LYS A 199 12.66 -20.15 -7.43
CA LYS A 199 13.51 -21.35 -7.57
C LYS A 199 12.85 -22.46 -8.36
N LEU A 200 11.53 -22.60 -8.31
CA LEU A 200 10.78 -23.58 -9.14
C LEU A 200 10.74 -23.19 -10.62
N LEU A 201 10.87 -21.91 -10.92
CA LEU A 201 10.87 -21.37 -12.28
C LEU A 201 12.27 -21.36 -12.91
N LYS A 202 13.32 -21.34 -12.10
CA LYS A 202 14.71 -21.22 -12.55
C LYS A 202 15.12 -22.41 -13.42
N ILE A 203 15.94 -22.13 -14.46
CA ILE A 203 16.58 -23.12 -15.31
C ILE A 203 17.77 -23.76 -14.57
#